data_66be1bac1e4a4637fc44a44463e143c3
#
_entry.id   66be1bac1e4a4637fc44a44463e143c3
#
_cell.length_a   1.000
_cell.length_b   1.000
_cell.length_c   1.000
_cell.angle_alpha   90.00
_cell.angle_beta   90.00
_cell.angle_gamma   90.00
#
_symmetry.space_group_name_H-M   'P 1'
#
loop_
_entity.id
_entity.type
_entity.pdbx_description
1 polymer ?
#
loop_
_entity_poly.entity_id
_entity_poly.type
_entity_poly.pdbx_seq_one_letter_code
_entity_poly.pdbx_strand_id
1 'polypeptide(L)'
;MRIILDDASAIVEMSFENENPGVCFVSGLSVIPPRRKQGIAKRLMLACESYCRENGIFRMDLNSVDTEWVLDFYKKLGYTPIKEKDGFIEMYKLLQP
;
A
#
# COMPACT_ATOMS: atom_id res chain seq x y z
N MET A 1 12.51 6.60 -7.62
CA MET A 1 12.33 5.30 -8.33
C MET A 1 10.90 4.81 -8.13
N ARG A 2 10.31 4.24 -9.14
CA ARG A 2 8.94 3.72 -9.11
C ARG A 2 8.95 2.27 -9.56
N ILE A 3 8.22 1.43 -8.83
CA ILE A 3 8.06 0.02 -9.17
C ILE A 3 6.56 -0.26 -9.25
N ILE A 4 6.15 -0.90 -10.33
CA ILE A 4 4.75 -1.27 -10.53
C ILE A 4 4.67 -2.79 -10.48
N LEU A 5 3.83 -3.30 -9.57
CA LEU A 5 3.48 -4.72 -9.55
C LEU A 5 2.19 -4.89 -10.32
N ASP A 6 2.23 -5.72 -11.33
CA ASP A 6 1.11 -5.97 -12.22
C ASP A 6 0.83 -7.47 -12.26
N ASP A 7 -0.38 -7.78 -11.92
CA ASP A 7 -0.99 -9.12 -12.14
C ASP A 7 -2.13 -8.86 -13.13
N ALA A 8 -2.42 -9.75 -14.03
CA ALA A 8 -3.44 -9.55 -15.08
C ALA A 8 -4.78 -8.98 -14.58
N SER A 9 -5.04 -9.05 -13.27
CA SER A 9 -6.30 -8.62 -12.64
C SER A 9 -6.15 -7.39 -11.75
N ALA A 10 -4.92 -6.96 -11.46
CA ALA A 10 -4.69 -5.92 -10.45
C ALA A 10 -3.34 -5.25 -10.67
N ILE A 11 -3.22 -4.04 -10.14
CA ILE A 11 -2.00 -3.24 -10.21
C ILE A 11 -1.79 -2.46 -8.92
N VAL A 12 -0.54 -2.27 -8.54
CA VAL A 12 -0.15 -1.37 -7.44
C VAL A 12 1.19 -0.73 -7.78
N GLU A 13 1.38 0.52 -7.36
CA GLU A 13 2.62 1.26 -7.59
C GLU A 13 3.32 1.56 -6.26
N MET A 14 4.62 1.34 -6.23
CA MET A 14 5.50 1.75 -5.14
C MET A 14 6.40 2.88 -5.61
N SER A 15 6.47 3.96 -4.83
CA SER A 15 7.34 5.10 -5.10
C SER A 15 8.38 5.24 -4.00
N PHE A 16 9.61 5.46 -4.38
CA PHE A 16 10.75 5.62 -3.46
C PHE A 16 11.41 6.96 -3.72
N GLU A 17 11.50 7.80 -2.70
CA GLU A 17 12.12 9.11 -2.80
C GLU A 17 13.49 9.09 -2.13
N ASN A 18 14.48 9.72 -2.79
CA ASN A 18 15.83 9.79 -2.24
C ASN A 18 15.91 10.60 -0.94
N GLU A 19 14.98 11.52 -0.76
CA GLU A 19 14.91 12.39 0.42
C GLU A 19 14.50 11.65 1.68
N ASN A 20 13.80 10.53 1.52
CA ASN A 20 13.31 9.70 2.61
C ASN A 20 13.75 8.26 2.39
N PRO A 21 15.06 7.96 2.46
CA PRO A 21 15.50 6.58 2.31
C PRO A 21 14.89 5.71 3.42
N GLY A 22 14.40 4.55 3.04
CA GLY A 22 13.74 3.66 4.00
C GLY A 22 12.22 3.82 4.06
N VAL A 23 11.65 4.75 3.29
CA VAL A 23 10.19 4.93 3.20
C VAL A 23 9.71 4.64 1.77
N CYS A 24 8.63 3.88 1.66
CA CYS A 24 7.95 3.60 0.40
C CYS A 24 6.54 4.20 0.44
N PHE A 25 6.15 4.91 -0.60
CA PHE A 25 4.78 5.36 -0.77
C PHE A 25 4.05 4.45 -1.75
N VAL A 26 2.89 3.93 -1.33
CA VAL A 26 2.07 3.03 -2.14
C VAL A 26 0.88 3.78 -2.71
N SER A 27 0.63 3.60 -3.99
CA SER A 27 -0.49 4.25 -4.66
C SER A 27 -1.07 3.36 -5.76
N GLY A 28 -2.25 3.74 -6.25
CA GLY A 28 -2.83 3.12 -7.43
C GLY A 28 -3.21 1.65 -7.28
N LEU A 29 -3.43 1.18 -6.06
CA LEU A 29 -3.91 -0.20 -5.86
C LEU A 29 -5.30 -0.34 -6.47
N SER A 30 -5.42 -1.21 -7.45
CA SER A 30 -6.66 -1.43 -8.18
C SER A 30 -6.79 -2.88 -8.62
N VAL A 31 -7.99 -3.43 -8.49
CA VAL A 31 -8.34 -4.79 -8.93
C VAL A 31 -9.55 -4.68 -9.85
N ILE A 32 -9.51 -5.35 -11.01
CA ILE A 32 -10.66 -5.33 -11.92
C ILE A 32 -11.90 -5.90 -11.23
N PRO A 33 -13.10 -5.34 -11.47
CA PRO A 33 -14.31 -5.75 -10.73
C PRO A 33 -14.59 -7.26 -10.70
N PRO A 34 -14.47 -8.01 -11.79
CA PRO A 34 -14.74 -9.46 -11.75
C PRO A 34 -13.80 -10.24 -10.84
N ARG A 35 -12.65 -9.66 -10.48
CA ARG A 35 -11.63 -10.34 -9.67
C ARG A 35 -11.53 -9.80 -8.24
N ARG A 36 -12.42 -8.90 -7.85
CA ARG A 36 -12.46 -8.37 -6.48
C ARG A 36 -12.94 -9.44 -5.50
N LYS A 37 -12.60 -9.25 -4.21
CA LYS A 37 -12.96 -10.15 -3.10
C LYS A 37 -12.34 -11.55 -3.19
N GLN A 38 -11.24 -11.68 -3.94
CA GLN A 38 -10.50 -12.95 -4.09
C GLN A 38 -9.13 -12.90 -3.41
N GLY A 39 -8.87 -11.89 -2.60
CA GLY A 39 -7.60 -11.74 -1.90
C GLY A 39 -6.45 -11.22 -2.78
N ILE A 40 -6.73 -10.77 -4.00
CA ILE A 40 -5.69 -10.29 -4.93
C ILE A 40 -5.03 -9.01 -4.40
N ALA A 41 -5.84 -8.05 -3.94
CA ALA A 41 -5.31 -6.80 -3.38
C ALA A 41 -4.42 -7.08 -2.17
N LYS A 42 -4.83 -7.98 -1.29
CA LYS A 42 -4.04 -8.39 -0.13
C LYS A 42 -2.71 -9.00 -0.57
N ARG A 43 -2.72 -9.89 -1.57
CA ARG A 43 -1.48 -10.51 -2.07
C ARG A 43 -0.53 -9.47 -2.66
N LEU A 44 -1.05 -8.49 -3.41
CA LEU A 44 -0.22 -7.42 -3.95
C LEU A 44 0.40 -6.58 -2.84
N MET A 45 -0.38 -6.20 -1.83
CA MET A 45 0.15 -5.44 -0.69
C MET A 45 1.22 -6.22 0.06
N LEU A 46 1.00 -7.51 0.29
CA LEU A 46 2.00 -8.36 0.95
C LEU A 46 3.27 -8.50 0.09
N ALA A 47 3.14 -8.58 -1.22
CA ALA A 47 4.30 -8.58 -2.12
C ALA A 47 5.08 -7.27 -2.06
N CYS A 48 4.40 -6.13 -1.98
CA CYS A 48 5.04 -4.83 -1.77
C CYS A 48 5.83 -4.81 -0.46
N GLU A 49 5.21 -5.30 0.63
CA GLU A 49 5.87 -5.35 1.94
C GLU A 49 7.10 -6.25 1.92
N SER A 50 7.02 -7.41 1.30
CA SER A 50 8.17 -8.32 1.17
C SER A 50 9.31 -7.66 0.40
N TYR A 51 9.01 -7.03 -0.72
CA TYR A 51 10.01 -6.29 -1.49
C TYR A 51 10.68 -5.21 -0.64
N CYS A 52 9.89 -4.44 0.08
CA CYS A 52 10.41 -3.38 0.94
C CYS A 52 11.33 -3.92 2.04
N ARG A 53 10.92 -5.00 2.71
CA ARG A 53 11.76 -5.63 3.74
C ARG A 53 13.09 -6.10 3.18
N GLU A 54 13.09 -6.73 2.01
CA GLU A 54 14.29 -7.23 1.36
C GLU A 54 15.25 -6.11 0.95
N ASN A 55 14.74 -4.90 0.78
CA ASN A 55 15.51 -3.74 0.31
C ASN A 55 15.76 -2.70 1.39
N GLY A 56 15.61 -3.06 2.66
CA GLY A 56 15.91 -2.18 3.78
C GLY A 56 14.92 -1.04 3.99
N ILE A 57 13.74 -1.14 3.41
CA ILE A 57 12.66 -0.18 3.62
C ILE A 57 11.93 -0.55 4.91
N PHE A 58 11.85 0.39 5.86
CA PHE A 58 11.26 0.11 7.17
C PHE A 58 9.85 0.67 7.35
N ARG A 59 9.37 1.49 6.42
CA ARG A 59 8.07 2.15 6.54
C ARG A 59 7.35 2.22 5.19
N MET A 60 6.06 1.93 5.20
CA MET A 60 5.19 2.13 4.05
C MET A 60 4.12 3.14 4.39
N ASP A 61 3.95 4.14 3.53
CA ASP A 61 2.93 5.17 3.66
C ASP A 61 1.95 5.04 2.49
N LEU A 62 0.69 5.37 2.75
CA LEU A 62 -0.33 5.42 1.71
C LEU A 62 -1.42 6.44 2.08
N ASN A 63 -2.20 6.82 1.07
CA ASN A 63 -3.40 7.60 1.26
C ASN A 63 -4.59 6.73 0.86
N SER A 64 -5.51 6.50 1.80
CA SER A 64 -6.74 5.75 1.56
C SER A 64 -7.88 6.70 1.31
N VAL A 65 -8.80 6.32 0.40
CA VAL A 65 -10.08 7.01 0.34
C VAL A 65 -10.79 6.84 1.69
N ASP A 66 -11.56 7.86 2.09
CA ASP A 66 -12.29 7.84 3.37
C ASP A 66 -13.58 7.05 3.23
N THR A 67 -13.44 5.77 3.00
CA THR A 67 -14.55 4.82 2.86
C THR A 67 -14.31 3.67 3.83
N GLU A 68 -15.31 3.37 4.64
CA GLU A 68 -15.16 2.44 5.76
C GLU A 68 -14.55 1.09 5.37
N TRP A 69 -15.05 0.46 4.31
CA TRP A 69 -14.53 -0.87 3.94
C TRP A 69 -13.10 -0.83 3.39
N VAL A 70 -12.69 0.29 2.77
CA VAL A 70 -11.32 0.47 2.30
C VAL A 70 -10.39 0.70 3.48
N LEU A 71 -10.79 1.54 4.43
CA LEU A 71 -10.02 1.77 5.66
C LEU A 71 -9.86 0.47 6.45
N ASP A 72 -10.92 -0.31 6.58
CA ASP A 72 -10.87 -1.61 7.27
C ASP A 72 -9.91 -2.58 6.57
N PHE A 73 -9.89 -2.58 5.24
CA PHE A 73 -8.95 -3.40 4.48
C PHE A 73 -7.50 -3.10 4.89
N TYR A 74 -7.13 -1.81 4.91
CA TYR A 74 -5.77 -1.44 5.28
C TYR A 74 -5.48 -1.65 6.77
N LYS A 75 -6.44 -1.37 7.64
CA LYS A 75 -6.28 -1.61 9.08
C LYS A 75 -6.03 -3.09 9.38
N LYS A 76 -6.72 -3.98 8.70
CA LYS A 76 -6.49 -5.44 8.85
C LYS A 76 -5.11 -5.87 8.39
N LEU A 77 -4.50 -5.13 7.48
CA LEU A 77 -3.12 -5.37 7.04
C LEU A 77 -2.09 -4.75 7.99
N GLY A 78 -2.54 -4.03 9.00
CA GLY A 78 -1.66 -3.42 10.01
C GLY A 78 -1.35 -1.95 9.79
N TYR A 79 -2.05 -1.28 8.88
CA TYR A 79 -1.87 0.16 8.65
C TYR A 79 -2.63 0.96 9.69
N THR A 80 -2.00 2.05 10.14
CA THR A 80 -2.53 2.95 11.17
C THR A 80 -2.85 4.30 10.54
N PRO A 81 -4.07 4.85 10.75
CA PRO A 81 -4.40 6.17 10.24
C PRO A 81 -3.64 7.26 11.02
N ILE A 82 -3.19 8.29 10.30
CA ILE A 82 -2.49 9.44 10.88
C ILE A 82 -3.42 10.63 10.92
N LYS A 83 -3.94 11.05 9.76
CA LYS A 83 -4.76 12.25 9.64
C LYS A 83 -5.52 12.25 8.31
N GLU A 84 -6.55 13.09 8.25
CA GLU A 84 -7.23 13.41 7.00
C GLU A 84 -6.53 14.58 6.32
N LYS A 85 -6.38 14.48 5.00
CA LYS A 85 -5.85 15.55 4.18
C LYS A 85 -6.47 15.47 2.78
N ASP A 86 -7.11 16.57 2.35
CA ASP A 86 -7.71 16.68 1.01
C ASP A 86 -8.68 15.54 0.67
N GLY A 87 -9.45 15.10 1.65
CA GLY A 87 -10.45 14.04 1.47
C GLY A 87 -9.91 12.62 1.53
N PHE A 88 -8.62 12.46 1.83
CA PHE A 88 -7.99 11.16 2.00
C PHE A 88 -7.51 10.97 3.43
N ILE A 89 -7.39 9.72 3.84
CA ILE A 89 -6.82 9.37 5.14
C ILE A 89 -5.40 8.89 4.91
N GLU A 90 -4.43 9.62 5.48
CA GLU A 90 -3.04 9.17 5.45
C GLU A 90 -2.84 8.03 6.44
N MET A 91 -2.20 6.97 5.98
CA MET A 91 -1.94 5.78 6.79
C MET A 91 -0.49 5.33 6.64
N TYR A 92 0.02 4.65 7.65
CA TYR A 92 1.38 4.12 7.62
C TYR A 92 1.45 2.73 8.27
N LYS A 93 2.52 2.02 7.93
CA LYS A 93 2.86 0.76 8.58
C LYS A 93 4.38 0.68 8.70
N LEU A 94 4.87 0.36 9.90
CA LEU A 94 6.29 0.06 10.11
C LEU A 94 6.52 -1.41 9.78
N LEU A 95 7.56 -1.67 9.01
CA LEU A 95 7.91 -3.02 8.59
C LEU A 95 9.00 -3.56 9.51
N GLN A 96 8.83 -4.80 9.94
CA GLN A 96 9.85 -5.50 10.71
C GLN A 96 10.72 -6.32 9.77
N PRO A 97 12.03 -6.37 10.01
CA PRO A 97 12.92 -7.16 9.19
C PRO A 97 12.58 -8.65 9.23
#